data_64f746233172037e10cf535ab9aefc73
#
_entry.id   64f746233172037e10cf535ab9aefc73
#
_cell.length_a   1.000
_cell.length_b   1.000
_cell.length_c   1.000
_cell.angle_alpha   90.00
_cell.angle_beta   90.00
_cell.angle_gamma   90.00
#
_symmetry.space_group_name_H-M   'P 1'
#
loop_
_entity.id
_entity.type
_entity.pdbx_description
1 polymer ?
#
loop_
_entity_poly.entity_id
_entity_poly.type
_entity_poly.pdbx_seq_one_letter_code
_entity_poly.pdbx_strand_id
1 'polypeptide(L)'
;GWQLAEWIIDGEPTIDMLGVEPRRYGDYCSKSYLKAKNEEAYSHVFITHFPDEERPAARPLRTAPCYDRMKNLGAVFGQKFGWERPNFFATDGMEQKDDWSFRRSKWFNAMEKECKNVKENVGLLDMTAFAKCRIKGPGAEEFLDNLVANKLPKKVGRIYLCHALNTKGGVHSEFTIMRESHDSFYLVSAGAFQRLDHDWILKWMPSDGSVQFENLSNSNGVLVVSGPKARELM
;
A
#
# COMPACT_ATOMS: atom_id res chain seq x y z
N GLY A 1 -6.33 22.02 16.68
CA GLY A 1 -7.63 22.57 17.10
C GLY A 1 -8.46 23.03 15.91
N TRP A 2 -7.98 24.00 15.12
CA TRP A 2 -8.71 24.56 13.97
C TRP A 2 -9.15 23.48 12.98
N GLN A 3 -8.22 22.68 12.43
CA GLN A 3 -8.55 21.63 11.46
C GLN A 3 -9.53 20.58 12.00
N LEU A 4 -9.44 20.27 13.30
CA LEU A 4 -10.41 19.37 13.94
C LEU A 4 -11.79 20.02 14.04
N ALA A 5 -11.87 21.32 14.32
CA ALA A 5 -13.16 22.03 14.35
C ALA A 5 -13.83 22.06 12.98
N GLU A 6 -13.08 22.39 11.92
CA GLU A 6 -13.56 22.32 10.53
C GLU A 6 -14.03 20.90 10.18
N TRP A 7 -13.24 19.89 10.54
CA TRP A 7 -13.60 18.49 10.29
C TRP A 7 -14.91 18.06 10.98
N ILE A 8 -15.12 18.52 12.22
CA ILE A 8 -16.38 18.24 12.94
C ILE A 8 -17.57 18.97 12.29
N ILE A 9 -17.39 20.19 11.82
CA ILE A 9 -18.46 21.02 11.25
C ILE A 9 -18.77 20.64 9.81
N ASP A 10 -17.73 20.48 8.99
CA ASP A 10 -17.84 20.28 7.54
C ASP A 10 -17.79 18.80 7.12
N GLY A 11 -17.46 17.89 8.06
CA GLY A 11 -17.33 16.46 7.81
C GLY A 11 -16.02 16.02 7.16
N GLU A 12 -15.20 16.98 6.72
CA GLU A 12 -13.86 16.75 6.14
C GLU A 12 -12.92 17.93 6.44
N PRO A 13 -11.60 17.68 6.59
CA PRO A 13 -10.63 18.75 6.79
C PRO A 13 -10.36 19.50 5.49
N THR A 14 -9.90 20.76 5.61
CA THR A 14 -9.56 21.61 4.44
C THR A 14 -8.19 21.31 3.86
N ILE A 15 -7.34 20.61 4.59
CA ILE A 15 -5.99 20.20 4.17
C ILE A 15 -5.81 18.69 4.38
N ASP A 16 -4.79 18.11 3.75
CA ASP A 16 -4.41 16.71 3.98
C ASP A 16 -3.98 16.48 5.44
N MET A 17 -4.71 15.63 6.14
CA MET A 17 -4.48 15.27 7.55
C MET A 17 -3.92 13.85 7.71
N LEU A 18 -3.55 13.15 6.65
CA LEU A 18 -3.11 11.74 6.71
C LEU A 18 -2.04 11.51 7.76
N GLY A 19 -1.07 12.41 7.88
CA GLY A 19 0.04 12.30 8.84
C GLY A 19 -0.38 12.25 10.31
N VAL A 20 -1.59 12.74 10.65
CA VAL A 20 -2.15 12.79 12.01
C VAL A 20 -3.51 12.12 12.13
N GLU A 21 -4.08 11.65 11.04
CA GLU A 21 -5.34 10.91 10.98
C GLU A 21 -5.19 9.52 11.64
N PRO A 22 -5.96 9.20 12.71
CA PRO A 22 -5.88 7.88 13.34
C PRO A 22 -6.17 6.71 12.40
N ARG A 23 -7.04 6.89 11.40
CA ARG A 23 -7.39 5.86 10.41
C ARG A 23 -6.22 5.41 9.53
N ARG A 24 -5.11 6.18 9.47
CA ARG A 24 -3.89 5.79 8.75
C ARG A 24 -3.30 4.46 9.24
N TYR A 25 -3.59 4.07 10.48
CA TYR A 25 -3.10 2.82 11.05
C TYR A 25 -3.86 1.58 10.54
N GLY A 26 -5.15 1.72 10.24
CA GLY A 26 -5.98 0.60 9.80
C GLY A 26 -6.24 -0.46 10.88
N ASP A 27 -6.89 -1.55 10.49
CA ASP A 27 -7.36 -2.59 11.41
C ASP A 27 -6.25 -3.51 11.95
N TYR A 28 -5.05 -3.45 11.37
CA TYR A 28 -3.89 -4.22 11.82
C TYR A 28 -3.33 -3.74 13.17
N CYS A 29 -3.64 -2.52 13.57
CA CYS A 29 -3.12 -1.88 14.77
C CYS A 29 -3.89 -2.31 16.02
N SER A 30 -3.52 -3.46 16.57
CA SER A 30 -4.01 -3.89 17.89
C SER A 30 -3.49 -2.99 19.02
N LYS A 31 -4.14 -3.04 20.17
CA LYS A 31 -3.66 -2.32 21.37
C LYS A 31 -2.25 -2.71 21.77
N SER A 32 -1.87 -4.00 21.65
CA SER A 32 -0.52 -4.49 21.96
C SER A 32 0.51 -3.96 20.96
N TYR A 33 0.18 -3.92 19.67
CA TYR A 33 1.02 -3.32 18.64
C TYR A 33 1.27 -1.84 18.91
N LEU A 34 0.20 -1.07 19.15
CA LEU A 34 0.30 0.36 19.45
C LEU A 34 1.11 0.63 20.71
N LYS A 35 0.92 -0.19 21.76
CA LYS A 35 1.71 -0.07 23.00
C LYS A 35 3.20 -0.22 22.71
N ALA A 36 3.60 -1.32 22.06
CA ALA A 36 5.01 -1.58 21.78
C ALA A 36 5.63 -0.51 20.88
N LYS A 37 4.91 -0.06 19.83
CA LYS A 37 5.37 1.02 18.94
C LYS A 37 5.48 2.36 19.64
N ASN A 38 4.55 2.70 20.53
CA ASN A 38 4.59 3.95 21.27
C ASN A 38 5.71 3.96 22.30
N GLU A 39 5.95 2.86 23.01
CA GLU A 39 7.08 2.72 23.95
C GLU A 39 8.41 2.91 23.23
N GLU A 40 8.59 2.26 22.07
CA GLU A 40 9.77 2.42 21.22
C GLU A 40 9.90 3.86 20.72
N ALA A 41 8.85 4.42 20.13
CA ALA A 41 8.87 5.77 19.60
C ALA A 41 9.17 6.82 20.68
N TYR A 42 8.60 6.66 21.88
CA TYR A 42 8.81 7.59 22.98
C TYR A 42 10.24 7.49 23.54
N SER A 43 10.82 6.29 23.63
CA SER A 43 12.21 6.10 24.07
C SER A 43 13.23 6.75 23.13
N HIS A 44 12.85 7.02 21.89
CA HIS A 44 13.72 7.58 20.84
C HIS A 44 13.38 9.04 20.48
N VAL A 45 12.44 9.68 21.18
CA VAL A 45 11.92 11.00 20.77
C VAL A 45 12.98 12.10 20.73
N PHE A 46 14.02 12.00 21.55
CA PHE A 46 15.12 12.97 21.61
C PHE A 46 16.42 12.50 20.93
N ILE A 47 16.37 11.37 20.22
CA ILE A 47 17.53 10.83 19.51
C ILE A 47 17.48 11.30 18.06
N THR A 48 18.62 11.70 17.52
CA THR A 48 18.75 11.97 16.09
C THR A 48 18.66 10.66 15.31
N HIS A 49 17.68 10.56 14.41
CA HIS A 49 17.47 9.37 13.60
C HIS A 49 18.28 9.43 12.32
N PHE A 50 18.75 8.26 11.89
CA PHE A 50 19.32 8.12 10.56
C PHE A 50 18.21 8.14 9.49
N PRO A 51 18.52 8.57 8.26
CA PRO A 51 17.61 8.38 7.14
C PRO A 51 17.24 6.90 7.00
N ASP A 52 15.96 6.63 6.70
CA ASP A 52 15.42 5.28 6.50
C ASP A 52 15.60 4.31 7.68
N GLU A 53 15.82 4.83 8.88
CA GLU A 53 15.93 4.01 10.09
C GLU A 53 14.62 3.26 10.36
N GLU A 54 14.72 1.93 10.44
CA GLU A 54 13.59 1.05 10.72
C GLU A 54 13.51 0.73 12.22
N ARG A 55 12.28 0.70 12.74
CA ARG A 55 12.00 0.44 14.15
C ARG A 55 11.63 -1.03 14.35
N PRO A 56 12.36 -1.79 15.22
CA PRO A 56 12.16 -3.22 15.37
C PRO A 56 10.95 -3.64 16.20
N ALA A 57 10.40 -2.77 17.07
CA ALA A 57 9.31 -3.19 17.96
C ALA A 57 8.08 -3.72 17.19
N ALA A 58 7.44 -4.75 17.75
CA ALA A 58 6.25 -5.40 17.22
C ALA A 58 6.37 -5.88 15.75
N ARG A 59 7.53 -6.38 15.37
CA ARG A 59 7.81 -6.96 14.05
C ARG A 59 8.19 -8.45 14.17
N PRO A 60 7.88 -9.28 13.13
CA PRO A 60 7.00 -8.98 11.99
C PRO A 60 5.52 -8.95 12.41
N LEU A 61 4.68 -8.16 11.72
CA LEU A 61 3.24 -8.10 11.97
C LEU A 61 2.42 -8.70 10.81
N ARG A 62 2.66 -8.21 9.59
CA ARG A 62 2.02 -8.70 8.36
C ARG A 62 3.12 -9.12 7.40
N THR A 63 3.02 -10.35 6.88
CA THR A 63 4.02 -10.92 5.97
C THR A 63 3.38 -11.34 4.66
N ALA A 64 4.08 -11.10 3.56
CA ALA A 64 3.67 -11.60 2.26
C ALA A 64 3.82 -13.13 2.16
N PRO A 65 3.10 -13.81 1.25
CA PRO A 65 3.26 -15.25 1.05
C PRO A 65 4.70 -15.68 0.72
N CYS A 66 5.48 -14.78 0.11
CA CYS A 66 6.88 -15.01 -0.26
C CYS A 66 7.89 -14.62 0.83
N TYR A 67 7.45 -14.18 2.01
CA TYR A 67 8.32 -13.61 3.06
C TYR A 67 9.51 -14.52 3.41
N ASP A 68 9.27 -15.78 3.75
CA ASP A 68 10.33 -16.71 4.13
C ASP A 68 11.29 -17.01 2.98
N ARG A 69 10.78 -17.10 1.76
CA ARG A 69 11.63 -17.27 0.56
C ARG A 69 12.53 -16.06 0.36
N MET A 70 11.99 -14.85 0.45
CA MET A 70 12.78 -13.61 0.34
C MET A 70 13.81 -13.51 1.46
N LYS A 71 13.43 -13.85 2.69
CA LYS A 71 14.35 -13.89 3.83
C LYS A 71 15.54 -14.82 3.57
N ASN A 72 15.28 -16.03 3.07
CA ASN A 72 16.32 -17.00 2.73
C ASN A 72 17.20 -16.56 1.55
N LEU A 73 16.72 -15.68 0.69
CA LEU A 73 17.48 -15.05 -0.39
C LEU A 73 18.29 -13.83 0.08
N GLY A 74 18.28 -13.52 1.37
CA GLY A 74 19.04 -12.40 1.93
C GLY A 74 18.27 -11.09 2.02
N ALA A 75 16.93 -11.09 1.92
CA ALA A 75 16.15 -9.87 2.05
C ALA A 75 16.32 -9.21 3.42
N VAL A 76 16.60 -7.93 3.42
CA VAL A 76 16.57 -7.05 4.58
C VAL A 76 15.25 -6.29 4.53
N PHE A 77 14.45 -6.44 5.59
CA PHE A 77 13.07 -5.94 5.58
C PHE A 77 12.94 -4.62 6.33
N GLY A 78 12.11 -3.74 5.75
CA GLY A 78 11.49 -2.61 6.44
C GLY A 78 10.00 -2.86 6.64
N GLN A 79 9.36 -2.06 7.51
CA GLN A 79 7.93 -2.15 7.76
C GLN A 79 7.19 -0.91 7.27
N LYS A 80 6.16 -1.10 6.45
CA LYS A 80 5.24 -0.04 6.01
C LYS A 80 3.79 -0.50 6.24
N PHE A 81 3.02 0.27 7.00
CA PHE A 81 1.61 -0.03 7.31
C PHE A 81 1.39 -1.45 7.85
N GLY A 82 2.30 -1.88 8.72
CA GLY A 82 2.29 -3.22 9.31
C GLY A 82 2.87 -4.33 8.42
N TRP A 83 3.08 -4.08 7.12
CA TRP A 83 3.65 -5.06 6.19
C TRP A 83 5.18 -5.06 6.23
N GLU A 84 5.77 -6.26 6.31
CA GLU A 84 7.18 -6.48 6.03
C GLU A 84 7.41 -6.38 4.52
N ARG A 85 8.34 -5.50 4.12
CA ARG A 85 8.70 -5.29 2.72
C ARG A 85 10.21 -5.37 2.56
N PRO A 86 10.74 -6.09 1.57
CA PRO A 86 12.18 -6.11 1.33
C PRO A 86 12.63 -4.70 0.89
N ASN A 87 13.60 -4.13 1.61
CA ASN A 87 14.24 -2.89 1.23
C ASN A 87 15.35 -3.16 0.19
N PHE A 88 16.12 -4.24 0.40
CA PHE A 88 17.13 -4.73 -0.53
C PHE A 88 17.47 -6.18 -0.20
N PHE A 89 18.25 -6.83 -1.06
CA PHE A 89 18.78 -8.16 -0.81
C PHE A 89 20.29 -8.10 -0.55
N ALA A 90 20.72 -8.61 0.59
CA ALA A 90 22.14 -8.73 0.91
C ALA A 90 22.80 -9.75 -0.03
N THR A 91 23.86 -9.35 -0.69
CA THR A 91 24.58 -10.15 -1.67
C THR A 91 26.10 -10.11 -1.39
N ASP A 92 26.84 -11.05 -1.96
CA ASP A 92 28.30 -11.01 -2.00
C ASP A 92 28.98 -10.89 -0.61
N GLY A 93 28.49 -11.62 0.38
CA GLY A 93 29.05 -11.62 1.75
C GLY A 93 28.62 -10.43 2.61
N MET A 94 27.64 -9.65 2.16
CA MET A 94 26.99 -8.64 3.02
C MET A 94 26.25 -9.31 4.17
N GLU A 95 26.35 -8.72 5.36
CA GLU A 95 25.49 -9.11 6.47
C GLU A 95 24.04 -8.75 6.17
N GLN A 96 23.11 -9.69 6.45
CA GLN A 96 21.66 -9.49 6.25
C GLN A 96 21.07 -8.59 7.32
N LYS A 97 21.54 -7.35 7.35
CA LYS A 97 21.02 -6.31 8.24
C LYS A 97 21.15 -4.93 7.61
N ASP A 98 20.33 -4.02 8.07
CA ASP A 98 20.49 -2.61 7.76
C ASP A 98 21.68 -2.01 8.55
N ASP A 99 22.36 -1.05 7.92
CA ASP A 99 23.44 -0.29 8.49
C ASP A 99 23.23 1.19 8.16
N TRP A 100 22.48 1.84 9.02
CA TRP A 100 22.04 3.22 8.81
C TRP A 100 23.19 4.21 8.93
N SER A 101 23.21 5.19 8.05
CA SER A 101 24.27 6.18 7.98
C SER A 101 23.75 7.51 7.44
N PHE A 102 24.35 8.61 7.85
CA PHE A 102 24.18 9.92 7.21
C PHE A 102 24.97 10.05 5.89
N ARG A 103 25.76 9.05 5.54
CA ARG A 103 26.48 8.94 4.27
C ARG A 103 25.75 7.95 3.34
N ARG A 104 26.35 7.60 2.21
CA ARG A 104 25.82 6.58 1.31
C ARG A 104 25.66 5.25 2.06
N SER A 105 24.48 4.73 2.07
CA SER A 105 24.12 3.48 2.74
C SER A 105 24.80 2.26 2.10
N LYS A 106 25.12 1.23 2.87
CA LYS A 106 25.78 0.01 2.37
C LYS A 106 24.95 -0.77 1.35
N TRP A 107 23.62 -0.67 1.42
CA TRP A 107 22.72 -1.30 0.45
C TRP A 107 22.83 -0.70 -0.97
N PHE A 108 23.51 0.45 -1.16
CA PHE A 108 23.55 1.14 -2.46
C PHE A 108 24.06 0.25 -3.60
N ASN A 109 25.13 -0.51 -3.37
CA ASN A 109 25.70 -1.38 -4.40
C ASN A 109 24.79 -2.58 -4.71
N ALA A 110 24.06 -3.11 -3.72
CA ALA A 110 23.07 -4.15 -3.93
C ALA A 110 21.91 -3.63 -4.78
N MET A 111 21.36 -2.47 -4.41
CA MET A 111 20.30 -1.82 -5.17
C MET A 111 20.72 -1.45 -6.60
N GLU A 112 21.95 -1.00 -6.80
CA GLU A 112 22.48 -0.73 -8.14
C GLU A 112 22.43 -1.99 -9.03
N LYS A 113 22.84 -3.16 -8.49
CA LYS A 113 22.79 -4.42 -9.21
C LYS A 113 21.35 -4.84 -9.54
N GLU A 114 20.42 -4.71 -8.59
CA GLU A 114 19.01 -4.99 -8.79
C GLU A 114 18.40 -4.09 -9.87
N CYS A 115 18.66 -2.78 -9.82
CA CYS A 115 18.18 -1.82 -10.83
C CYS A 115 18.74 -2.13 -12.24
N LYS A 116 20.02 -2.45 -12.35
CA LYS A 116 20.63 -2.86 -13.62
C LYS A 116 20.00 -4.14 -14.15
N ASN A 117 19.80 -5.14 -13.29
CA ASN A 117 19.15 -6.39 -13.68
C ASN A 117 17.72 -6.18 -14.19
N VAL A 118 16.92 -5.38 -13.51
CA VAL A 118 15.54 -5.06 -13.98
C VAL A 118 15.58 -4.33 -15.32
N LYS A 119 16.54 -3.44 -15.52
CA LYS A 119 16.68 -2.68 -16.77
C LYS A 119 17.10 -3.55 -17.96
N GLU A 120 17.95 -4.54 -17.73
CA GLU A 120 18.60 -5.35 -18.80
C GLU A 120 17.96 -6.74 -18.97
N ASN A 121 17.33 -7.25 -17.93
CA ASN A 121 16.79 -8.59 -17.88
C ASN A 121 15.34 -8.60 -17.36
N VAL A 122 15.14 -9.10 -16.13
CA VAL A 122 13.84 -9.19 -15.48
C VAL A 122 14.03 -9.17 -13.96
N GLY A 123 13.12 -8.49 -13.26
CA GLY A 123 13.00 -8.50 -11.81
C GLY A 123 11.63 -8.96 -11.35
N LEU A 124 11.58 -9.58 -10.19
CA LEU A 124 10.35 -9.95 -9.48
C LEU A 124 10.27 -9.13 -8.20
N LEU A 125 9.21 -8.32 -8.06
CA LEU A 125 9.00 -7.46 -6.92
C LEU A 125 7.76 -7.90 -6.14
N ASP A 126 7.89 -7.97 -4.81
CA ASP A 126 6.75 -8.15 -3.93
C ASP A 126 6.05 -6.82 -3.66
N MET A 127 4.83 -6.70 -4.14
CA MET A 127 3.97 -5.53 -3.97
C MET A 127 2.70 -5.89 -3.17
N THR A 128 2.74 -6.96 -2.38
CA THR A 128 1.61 -7.45 -1.57
C THR A 128 1.06 -6.42 -0.59
N ALA A 129 1.86 -5.44 -0.19
CA ALA A 129 1.44 -4.37 0.71
C ALA A 129 0.41 -3.38 0.11
N PHE A 130 0.11 -3.44 -1.20
CA PHE A 130 -0.98 -2.65 -1.78
C PHE A 130 -2.33 -3.04 -1.17
N ALA A 131 -3.23 -2.05 -1.05
CA ALA A 131 -4.62 -2.30 -0.75
C ALA A 131 -5.31 -2.90 -1.98
N LYS A 132 -6.14 -3.90 -1.75
CA LYS A 132 -6.86 -4.62 -2.80
C LYS A 132 -8.29 -4.83 -2.37
N CYS A 133 -9.23 -4.52 -3.25
CA CYS A 133 -10.62 -4.85 -3.03
C CYS A 133 -11.31 -5.24 -4.33
N ARG A 134 -12.47 -5.86 -4.21
CA ARG A 134 -13.37 -6.16 -5.32
C ARG A 134 -14.69 -5.48 -5.10
N ILE A 135 -15.19 -4.85 -6.14
CA ILE A 135 -16.54 -4.29 -6.22
C ILE A 135 -17.31 -5.13 -7.23
N LYS A 136 -18.42 -5.74 -6.80
CA LYS A 136 -19.20 -6.62 -7.67
C LYS A 136 -20.70 -6.47 -7.45
N GLY A 137 -21.47 -6.88 -8.44
CA GLY A 137 -22.93 -6.86 -8.45
C GLY A 137 -23.50 -6.06 -9.62
N PRO A 138 -24.83 -6.16 -9.85
CA PRO A 138 -25.47 -5.54 -11.01
C PRO A 138 -25.32 -4.01 -11.07
N GLY A 139 -25.15 -3.35 -9.92
CA GLY A 139 -24.92 -1.90 -9.81
C GLY A 139 -23.45 -1.48 -9.80
N ALA A 140 -22.50 -2.42 -9.90
CA ALA A 140 -21.07 -2.13 -9.68
C ALA A 140 -20.48 -1.13 -10.70
N GLU A 141 -20.85 -1.24 -11.99
CA GLU A 141 -20.37 -0.32 -13.02
C GLU A 141 -20.88 1.10 -12.79
N GLU A 142 -22.18 1.27 -12.58
CA GLU A 142 -22.81 2.57 -12.33
C GLU A 142 -22.24 3.21 -11.06
N PHE A 143 -22.10 2.43 -9.99
CA PHE A 143 -21.50 2.89 -8.75
C PHE A 143 -20.07 3.41 -8.95
N LEU A 144 -19.22 2.64 -9.64
CA LEU A 144 -17.83 3.05 -9.89
C LEU A 144 -17.73 4.23 -10.85
N ASP A 145 -18.60 4.33 -11.84
CA ASP A 145 -18.65 5.47 -12.78
C ASP A 145 -19.01 6.78 -12.04
N ASN A 146 -19.85 6.69 -11.01
CA ASN A 146 -20.15 7.82 -10.12
C ASN A 146 -19.05 8.11 -9.09
N LEU A 147 -18.28 7.09 -8.67
CA LEU A 147 -17.24 7.23 -7.65
C LEU A 147 -15.96 7.87 -8.19
N VAL A 148 -15.60 7.60 -9.46
CA VAL A 148 -14.36 8.06 -10.06
C VAL A 148 -14.60 9.04 -11.20
N ALA A 149 -13.68 9.99 -11.36
CA ALA A 149 -13.77 11.02 -12.41
C ALA A 149 -13.33 10.52 -13.80
N ASN A 150 -12.70 9.35 -13.88
CA ASN A 150 -12.19 8.79 -15.13
C ASN A 150 -13.20 7.81 -15.74
N LYS A 151 -13.08 7.59 -17.04
CA LYS A 151 -13.85 6.52 -17.71
C LYS A 151 -13.40 5.15 -17.21
N LEU A 152 -14.36 4.28 -16.90
CA LEU A 152 -14.09 2.91 -16.51
C LEU A 152 -13.62 2.04 -17.69
N PRO A 153 -12.85 0.96 -17.43
CA PRO A 153 -12.50 -0.02 -18.45
C PRO A 153 -13.76 -0.75 -18.94
N LYS A 154 -14.03 -0.69 -20.25
CA LYS A 154 -15.24 -1.30 -20.85
C LYS A 154 -15.06 -2.78 -21.22
N LYS A 155 -13.84 -3.22 -21.51
CA LYS A 155 -13.56 -4.61 -21.91
C LYS A 155 -12.99 -5.38 -20.73
N VAL A 156 -13.43 -6.62 -20.52
CA VAL A 156 -12.86 -7.55 -19.56
C VAL A 156 -11.34 -7.68 -19.78
N GLY A 157 -10.57 -7.67 -18.70
CA GLY A 157 -9.11 -7.67 -18.69
C GLY A 157 -8.45 -6.30 -18.94
N ARG A 158 -9.21 -5.24 -19.25
CA ARG A 158 -8.65 -3.89 -19.33
C ARG A 158 -8.48 -3.27 -17.96
N ILE A 159 -7.43 -2.46 -17.85
CA ILE A 159 -7.01 -1.80 -16.60
C ILE A 159 -6.87 -0.30 -16.90
N TYR A 160 -7.43 0.54 -16.02
CA TYR A 160 -7.28 2.00 -16.08
C TYR A 160 -6.89 2.54 -14.71
N LEU A 161 -6.10 3.60 -14.71
CA LEU A 161 -5.86 4.43 -13.55
C LEU A 161 -7.00 5.44 -13.41
N CYS A 162 -7.62 5.46 -12.25
CA CYS A 162 -8.80 6.27 -11.97
C CYS A 162 -8.65 7.03 -10.66
N HIS A 163 -9.23 8.23 -10.57
CA HIS A 163 -9.18 9.07 -9.39
C HIS A 163 -10.58 9.30 -8.83
N ALA A 164 -10.77 9.03 -7.55
CA ALA A 164 -11.92 9.54 -6.81
C ALA A 164 -11.64 10.97 -6.36
N LEU A 165 -12.65 11.83 -6.47
CA LEU A 165 -12.55 13.23 -6.08
C LEU A 165 -13.37 13.48 -4.82
N ASN A 166 -12.90 14.40 -3.97
CA ASN A 166 -13.68 14.92 -2.88
C ASN A 166 -14.72 15.95 -3.38
N THR A 167 -15.58 16.43 -2.49
CA THR A 167 -16.66 17.36 -2.80
C THR A 167 -16.17 18.72 -3.33
N LYS A 168 -14.90 19.07 -3.13
CA LYS A 168 -14.24 20.28 -3.61
C LYS A 168 -13.46 20.09 -4.92
N GLY A 169 -13.50 18.88 -5.51
CA GLY A 169 -12.81 18.54 -6.75
C GLY A 169 -11.33 18.18 -6.58
N GLY A 170 -10.83 18.08 -5.34
CA GLY A 170 -9.49 17.59 -5.05
C GLY A 170 -9.41 16.06 -5.17
N VAL A 171 -8.24 15.51 -5.54
CA VAL A 171 -8.03 14.06 -5.56
C VAL A 171 -8.10 13.51 -4.14
N HIS A 172 -9.03 12.60 -3.89
CA HIS A 172 -9.18 11.88 -2.63
C HIS A 172 -8.42 10.56 -2.64
N SER A 173 -8.60 9.76 -3.70
CA SER A 173 -8.01 8.43 -3.84
C SER A 173 -7.61 8.16 -5.28
N GLU A 174 -6.59 7.33 -5.46
CA GLU A 174 -6.15 6.84 -6.75
C GLU A 174 -6.30 5.32 -6.79
N PHE A 175 -7.02 4.81 -7.79
CA PHE A 175 -7.28 3.40 -7.98
C PHE A 175 -6.77 2.92 -9.34
N THR A 176 -6.07 1.80 -9.34
CA THR A 176 -5.95 0.98 -10.55
C THR A 176 -7.16 0.06 -10.60
N ILE A 177 -8.03 0.25 -11.59
CA ILE A 177 -9.28 -0.50 -11.75
C ILE A 177 -9.17 -1.45 -12.93
N MET A 178 -9.35 -2.74 -12.67
CA MET A 178 -9.42 -3.80 -13.67
C MET A 178 -10.84 -4.34 -13.76
N ARG A 179 -11.40 -4.46 -14.96
CA ARG A 179 -12.67 -5.16 -15.18
C ARG A 179 -12.42 -6.67 -15.24
N GLU A 180 -12.88 -7.42 -14.23
CA GLU A 180 -12.78 -8.88 -14.19
C GLU A 180 -13.90 -9.57 -14.98
N SER A 181 -15.13 -9.01 -14.90
CA SER A 181 -16.30 -9.49 -15.63
C SER A 181 -17.23 -8.33 -15.99
N HIS A 182 -18.42 -8.63 -16.46
CA HIS A 182 -19.46 -7.62 -16.75
C HIS A 182 -19.79 -6.78 -15.52
N ASP A 183 -19.88 -7.39 -14.36
CA ASP A 183 -20.35 -6.85 -13.09
C ASP A 183 -19.34 -6.97 -11.94
N SER A 184 -18.06 -7.19 -12.24
CA SER A 184 -16.99 -7.32 -11.26
C SER A 184 -15.74 -6.52 -11.64
N PHE A 185 -15.24 -5.77 -10.67
CA PHE A 185 -14.07 -4.91 -10.81
C PHE A 185 -13.09 -5.15 -9.66
N TYR A 186 -11.83 -5.34 -10.00
CA TYR A 186 -10.73 -5.44 -9.05
C TYR A 186 -10.01 -4.11 -8.94
N LEU A 187 -9.90 -3.59 -7.72
CA LEU A 187 -9.28 -2.30 -7.43
C LEU A 187 -8.00 -2.51 -6.63
N VAL A 188 -6.96 -1.78 -7.01
CA VAL A 188 -5.70 -1.70 -6.28
C VAL A 188 -5.42 -0.24 -5.95
N SER A 189 -5.03 0.03 -4.70
CA SER A 189 -4.60 1.35 -4.25
C SER A 189 -3.40 1.27 -3.30
N ALA A 190 -2.86 2.42 -2.89
CA ALA A 190 -1.73 2.47 -2.00
C ALA A 190 -2.09 1.88 -0.61
N GLY A 191 -1.24 1.00 -0.08
CA GLY A 191 -1.45 0.39 1.23
C GLY A 191 -1.57 1.38 2.39
N ALA A 192 -0.98 2.57 2.23
CA ALA A 192 -1.12 3.69 3.18
C ALA A 192 -2.57 4.17 3.34
N PHE A 193 -3.32 4.12 2.25
CA PHE A 193 -4.67 4.66 2.18
C PHE A 193 -5.75 3.58 2.35
N GLN A 194 -5.37 2.32 2.57
CA GLN A 194 -6.31 1.19 2.62
C GLN A 194 -7.59 1.51 3.39
N ARG A 195 -7.47 2.00 4.63
CA ARG A 195 -8.63 2.30 5.47
C ARG A 195 -9.43 3.50 4.96
N LEU A 196 -8.74 4.55 4.54
CA LEU A 196 -9.38 5.76 4.00
C LEU A 196 -10.13 5.47 2.71
N ASP A 197 -9.51 4.69 1.81
CA ASP A 197 -10.12 4.27 0.54
C ASP A 197 -11.35 3.39 0.77
N HIS A 198 -11.26 2.44 1.70
CA HIS A 198 -12.40 1.59 2.06
C HIS A 198 -13.54 2.42 2.66
N ASP A 199 -13.26 3.32 3.59
CA ASP A 199 -14.27 4.21 4.19
C ASP A 199 -14.92 5.09 3.13
N TRP A 200 -14.15 5.58 2.15
CA TRP A 200 -14.68 6.37 1.04
C TRP A 200 -15.59 5.56 0.12
N ILE A 201 -15.19 4.36 -0.27
CA ILE A 201 -16.02 3.45 -1.07
C ILE A 201 -17.32 3.13 -0.33
N LEU A 202 -17.23 2.73 0.94
CA LEU A 202 -18.39 2.36 1.75
C LEU A 202 -19.35 3.54 2.01
N LYS A 203 -18.82 4.76 2.13
CA LYS A 203 -19.63 5.98 2.30
C LYS A 203 -20.62 6.21 1.15
N TRP A 204 -20.20 5.89 -0.08
CA TRP A 204 -20.98 6.15 -1.28
C TRP A 204 -21.67 4.91 -1.85
N MET A 205 -21.41 3.74 -1.25
CA MET A 205 -21.99 2.48 -1.70
C MET A 205 -23.51 2.47 -1.47
N PRO A 206 -24.32 2.05 -2.48
CA PRO A 206 -25.75 1.93 -2.32
C PRO A 206 -26.13 0.87 -1.27
N SER A 207 -27.20 1.11 -0.54
CA SER A 207 -27.68 0.23 0.54
C SER A 207 -28.69 -0.84 0.08
N ASP A 208 -29.02 -0.87 -1.19
CA ASP A 208 -30.03 -1.76 -1.79
C ASP A 208 -29.51 -3.18 -2.10
N GLY A 209 -28.23 -3.44 -1.83
CA GLY A 209 -27.60 -4.73 -2.10
C GLY A 209 -27.17 -4.95 -3.55
N SER A 210 -27.36 -3.96 -4.44
CA SER A 210 -26.93 -4.02 -5.85
C SER A 210 -25.41 -4.02 -6.03
N VAL A 211 -24.67 -3.56 -5.01
CA VAL A 211 -23.20 -3.49 -4.98
C VAL A 211 -22.67 -4.19 -3.73
N GLN A 212 -21.64 -5.01 -3.91
CA GLN A 212 -20.95 -5.70 -2.83
C GLN A 212 -19.47 -5.29 -2.84
N PHE A 213 -18.91 -5.05 -1.64
CA PHE A 213 -17.50 -4.78 -1.38
C PHE A 213 -16.83 -5.98 -0.74
N GLU A 214 -15.69 -6.38 -1.29
CA GLU A 214 -14.86 -7.48 -0.76
C GLU A 214 -13.43 -6.98 -0.54
N ASN A 215 -12.95 -6.99 0.71
CA ASN A 215 -11.57 -6.63 1.04
C ASN A 215 -10.64 -7.83 0.79
N LEU A 216 -9.72 -7.70 -0.16
CA LEU A 216 -8.76 -8.72 -0.58
C LEU A 216 -7.33 -8.45 -0.12
N SER A 217 -7.11 -7.41 0.67
CA SER A 217 -5.75 -6.98 1.02
C SER A 217 -4.95 -8.02 1.79
N ASN A 218 -5.62 -8.86 2.59
CA ASN A 218 -4.97 -9.92 3.37
C ASN A 218 -5.03 -11.30 2.71
N SER A 219 -5.87 -11.49 1.68
CA SER A 219 -6.06 -12.78 1.02
C SER A 219 -5.27 -12.93 -0.28
N ASN A 220 -4.92 -11.82 -0.93
CA ASN A 220 -4.24 -11.82 -2.21
C ASN A 220 -2.83 -11.24 -2.09
N GLY A 221 -1.81 -12.01 -2.51
CA GLY A 221 -0.47 -11.50 -2.77
C GLY A 221 -0.40 -10.78 -4.13
N VAL A 222 0.57 -9.88 -4.26
CA VAL A 222 0.87 -9.19 -5.52
C VAL A 222 2.34 -9.32 -5.83
N LEU A 223 2.65 -9.89 -6.97
CA LEU A 223 4.01 -9.96 -7.51
C LEU A 223 4.03 -9.21 -8.84
N VAL A 224 5.00 -8.32 -8.97
CA VAL A 224 5.25 -7.57 -10.21
C VAL A 224 6.45 -8.17 -10.91
N VAL A 225 6.27 -8.58 -12.16
CA VAL A 225 7.34 -9.00 -13.07
C VAL A 225 7.65 -7.85 -14.01
N SER A 226 8.87 -7.35 -13.99
CA SER A 226 9.26 -6.17 -14.77
C SER A 226 10.63 -6.36 -15.42
N GLY A 227 10.79 -5.81 -16.61
CA GLY A 227 12.02 -5.86 -17.39
C GLY A 227 11.81 -6.35 -18.82
N PRO A 228 12.79 -6.15 -19.72
CA PRO A 228 12.66 -6.52 -21.15
C PRO A 228 12.40 -8.01 -21.37
N LYS A 229 12.88 -8.88 -20.50
CA LYS A 229 12.70 -10.35 -20.57
C LYS A 229 11.49 -10.85 -19.74
N ALA A 230 10.64 -9.96 -19.25
CA ALA A 230 9.48 -10.36 -18.44
C ALA A 230 8.54 -11.32 -19.17
N ARG A 231 8.32 -11.11 -20.47
CA ARG A 231 7.47 -11.99 -21.29
C ARG A 231 8.05 -13.40 -21.48
N GLU A 232 9.38 -13.52 -21.54
CA GLU A 232 10.05 -14.82 -21.68
C GLU A 232 9.98 -15.63 -20.40
N LEU A 233 9.93 -14.95 -19.24
CA LEU A 233 9.80 -15.60 -17.93
C LEU A 233 8.36 -16.11 -17.69
N MET A 234 7.35 -15.40 -18.18
CA MET A 234 5.91 -15.69 -18.01
C MET A 234 5.43 -16.80 -18.94
#